data_c505ec3a4bab27d59d8a8fe766031dab
#
_entry.id   c505ec3a4bab27d59d8a8fe766031dab
#
_cell.length_a   1.000
_cell.length_b   1.000
_cell.length_c   1.000
_cell.angle_alpha   90.00
_cell.angle_beta   90.00
_cell.angle_gamma   90.00
#
_symmetry.space_group_name_H-M   'P 1'
#
loop_
_entity.id
_entity.type
_entity.pdbx_description
1 polymer ?
#
loop_
_entity_poly.entity_id
_entity_poly.type
_entity_poly.pdbx_seq_one_letter_code
_entity_poly.pdbx_strand_id
1 'polypeptide(L)'
;MGHDRQGTEGKGGGLLFMGEITMKSKTILIAYQDDLWARSLSTFFHGIGFRVETAKMVSEMIRKVRNGKIHVVLLDDEIEGVKACDLVPLFKKINDKIQVIVISSEASLGLVKRLRGAGIFYQAMKPVDLEEIKSAVECAFEKIERENIKEGFFPFLIPRRVPA
;
A
#
# COMPACT_ATOMS: atom_id res chain seq x y z
N MET A 1 -0.47 51.95 -11.03
CA MET A 1 -0.47 51.44 -10.95
C MET A 1 -0.15 50.32 -10.96
N GLY A 2 0.10 49.62 -10.91
CA GLY A 2 0.46 48.64 -10.89
C GLY A 2 0.51 47.49 -10.50
N HIS A 3 0.52 47.00 -10.47
CA HIS A 3 0.54 45.98 -10.06
C HIS A 3 1.05 44.89 -10.28
N ASP A 4 1.22 44.40 -10.20
CA ASP A 4 1.69 43.44 -10.26
C ASP A 4 1.80 42.40 -9.91
N ARG A 5 1.88 41.78 -9.90
CA ARG A 5 1.94 40.79 -9.58
C ARG A 5 2.52 39.94 -9.73
N GLN A 6 2.79 39.31 -9.66
CA GLN A 6 3.20 38.49 -9.71
C GLN A 6 3.58 37.48 -9.64
N GLY A 7 3.64 36.78 -9.74
CA GLY A 7 3.87 35.74 -10.01
C GLY A 7 4.57 34.86 -9.41
N THR A 8 4.73 34.59 -8.89
CA THR A 8 5.35 33.83 -8.19
C THR A 8 5.49 32.61 -8.56
N GLU A 9 5.28 32.18 -9.03
CA GLU A 9 5.24 31.02 -9.25
C GLU A 9 6.17 30.26 -9.55
N GLY A 10 6.14 29.23 -9.42
CA GLY A 10 6.80 28.37 -9.96
C GLY A 10 8.09 28.09 -9.62
N LYS A 11 8.65 28.39 -8.87
CA LYS A 11 9.79 28.07 -8.64
C LYS A 11 10.00 26.86 -8.05
N GLY A 12 10.79 26.04 -7.96
CA GLY A 12 10.98 24.77 -7.40
C GLY A 12 9.93 23.83 -7.89
N GLY A 13 9.31 24.20 -8.92
CA GLY A 13 8.22 23.41 -9.41
C GLY A 13 8.61 21.98 -9.69
N GLY A 14 9.81 21.75 -10.14
CA GLY A 14 10.23 20.42 -10.48
C GLY A 14 10.16 19.47 -9.28
N LEU A 15 10.75 19.88 -8.20
CA LEU A 15 10.75 19.04 -7.03
C LEU A 15 9.36 18.89 -6.47
N LEU A 16 8.61 19.95 -6.37
CA LEU A 16 7.25 19.87 -5.88
C LEU A 16 6.39 18.98 -6.75
N PHE A 17 6.58 19.08 -8.05
CA PHE A 17 5.80 18.31 -9.00
C PHE A 17 6.08 16.82 -8.81
N MET A 18 7.33 16.43 -8.64
CA MET A 18 7.66 15.04 -8.40
C MET A 18 7.05 14.54 -7.10
N GLY A 19 7.11 15.33 -6.05
CA GLY A 19 6.50 14.96 -4.80
C GLY A 19 5.00 14.81 -4.92
N GLU A 20 4.36 15.70 -5.63
CA GLU A 20 2.92 15.61 -5.82
C GLU A 20 2.53 14.36 -6.57
N ILE A 21 3.25 14.02 -7.62
CA ILE A 21 2.96 12.81 -8.37
C ILE A 21 3.10 11.59 -7.49
N THR A 22 4.18 11.51 -6.71
CA THR A 22 4.41 10.40 -5.82
C THR A 22 3.28 10.27 -4.81
N MET A 23 2.88 11.38 -4.19
CA MET A 23 1.79 11.33 -3.21
C MET A 23 0.47 10.91 -3.85
N LYS A 24 0.18 11.45 -5.02
CA LYS A 24 -1.08 11.13 -5.68
C LYS A 24 -1.17 9.68 -6.10
N SER A 25 -0.03 9.05 -6.33
CA SER A 25 -0.06 7.67 -6.76
C SER A 25 -0.08 6.68 -5.61
N LYS A 26 0.00 7.14 -4.36
CA LYS A 26 0.01 6.25 -3.21
C LYS A 26 -1.41 5.82 -2.87
N THR A 27 -1.76 4.63 -3.28
CA THR A 27 -3.11 4.10 -3.14
C THR A 27 -3.13 2.89 -2.22
N ILE A 28 -4.05 2.92 -1.26
CA ILE A 28 -4.27 1.86 -0.30
C ILE A 28 -5.63 1.23 -0.57
N LEU A 29 -5.69 -0.08 -0.57
CA LEU A 29 -6.96 -0.81 -0.61
C LEU A 29 -7.26 -1.31 0.78
N ILE A 30 -8.43 -0.98 1.30
CA ILE A 30 -8.88 -1.44 2.61
C ILE A 30 -9.94 -2.51 2.39
N ALA A 31 -9.60 -3.73 2.80
CA ALA A 31 -10.51 -4.87 2.73
C ALA A 31 -10.77 -5.34 4.16
N TYR A 32 -11.81 -4.82 4.77
CA TYR A 32 -12.11 -5.02 6.18
C TYR A 32 -13.60 -5.30 6.32
N GLN A 33 -13.95 -6.34 7.06
CA GLN A 33 -15.34 -6.76 7.13
C GLN A 33 -16.23 -5.84 7.94
N ASP A 34 -15.72 -5.32 9.04
CA ASP A 34 -16.48 -4.42 9.88
C ASP A 34 -16.59 -3.05 9.21
N ASP A 35 -17.82 -2.63 8.94
CA ASP A 35 -18.07 -1.38 8.23
C ASP A 35 -17.56 -0.14 8.95
N LEU A 36 -17.69 -0.13 10.27
CA LEU A 36 -17.26 1.02 11.05
C LEU A 36 -15.75 1.17 10.97
N TRP A 37 -15.05 0.07 11.14
CA TRP A 37 -13.59 0.10 11.06
C TRP A 37 -13.10 0.38 9.64
N ALA A 38 -13.76 -0.20 8.64
CA ALA A 38 -13.40 0.09 7.25
C ALA A 38 -13.53 1.57 6.96
N ARG A 39 -14.62 2.17 7.46
CA ARG A 39 -14.87 3.59 7.27
C ARG A 39 -13.88 4.44 8.05
N SER A 40 -13.58 4.05 9.28
CA SER A 40 -12.62 4.78 10.12
C SER A 40 -11.23 4.76 9.50
N LEU A 41 -10.78 3.60 9.04
CA LEU A 41 -9.50 3.48 8.38
C LEU A 41 -9.45 4.31 7.10
N SER A 42 -10.53 4.25 6.33
CA SER A 42 -10.61 5.00 5.08
C SER A 42 -10.52 6.50 5.33
N THR A 43 -11.29 7.00 6.28
CA THR A 43 -11.28 8.41 6.63
C THR A 43 -9.91 8.84 7.13
N PHE A 44 -9.31 8.02 7.98
CA PHE A 44 -8.01 8.33 8.55
C PHE A 44 -6.94 8.46 7.46
N PHE A 45 -6.83 7.46 6.58
CA PHE A 45 -5.78 7.48 5.57
C PHE A 45 -6.04 8.51 4.49
N HIS A 46 -7.30 8.71 4.12
CA HIS A 46 -7.64 9.77 3.19
C HIS A 46 -7.26 11.13 3.78
N GLY A 47 -7.49 11.32 5.08
CA GLY A 47 -7.20 12.58 5.75
C GLY A 47 -5.72 12.93 5.80
N ILE A 48 -4.85 11.93 5.73
CA ILE A 48 -3.41 12.20 5.75
C ILE A 48 -2.78 12.09 4.36
N GLY A 49 -3.62 12.07 3.31
CA GLY A 49 -3.12 12.27 1.96
C GLY A 49 -3.02 11.05 1.07
N PHE A 50 -3.44 9.88 1.54
CA PHE A 50 -3.41 8.70 0.71
C PHE A 50 -4.69 8.60 -0.14
N ARG A 51 -4.55 7.96 -1.28
CA ARG A 51 -5.70 7.58 -2.05
C ARG A 51 -6.21 6.27 -1.48
N VAL A 52 -7.50 6.20 -1.22
CA VAL A 52 -8.07 5.04 -0.54
C VAL A 52 -9.18 4.43 -1.38
N GLU A 53 -9.12 3.12 -1.55
CA GLU A 53 -10.21 2.34 -2.10
C GLU A 53 -10.61 1.28 -1.09
N THR A 54 -11.85 0.84 -1.16
CA THR A 54 -12.35 -0.19 -0.25
C THR A 54 -12.94 -1.34 -1.04
N ALA A 55 -12.97 -2.51 -0.43
CA ALA A 55 -13.59 -3.69 -1.03
C ALA A 55 -14.09 -4.59 0.06
N LYS A 56 -15.22 -5.24 -0.19
CA LYS A 56 -15.83 -6.18 0.74
C LYS A 56 -15.94 -7.57 0.19
N MET A 57 -15.69 -7.73 -1.09
CA MET A 57 -15.79 -9.02 -1.76
C MET A 57 -14.45 -9.37 -2.36
N VAL A 58 -14.15 -10.66 -2.34
CA VAL A 58 -12.90 -11.16 -2.90
C VAL A 58 -12.76 -10.78 -4.38
N SER A 59 -13.84 -10.93 -5.13
CA SER A 59 -13.82 -10.59 -6.56
C SER A 59 -13.49 -9.12 -6.80
N GLU A 60 -14.01 -8.27 -5.94
CA GLU A 60 -13.75 -6.84 -6.03
C GLU A 60 -12.29 -6.53 -5.72
N MET A 61 -11.75 -7.16 -4.70
CA MET A 61 -10.34 -7.00 -4.35
C MET A 61 -9.44 -7.41 -5.50
N ILE A 62 -9.71 -8.58 -6.06
CA ILE A 62 -8.90 -9.10 -7.16
C ILE A 62 -8.96 -8.15 -8.35
N ARG A 63 -10.13 -7.65 -8.69
CA ARG A 63 -10.29 -6.73 -9.80
C ARG A 63 -9.48 -5.46 -9.57
N LYS A 64 -9.51 -4.92 -8.36
CA LYS A 64 -8.79 -3.69 -8.04
C LYS A 64 -7.28 -3.89 -8.02
N VAL A 65 -6.84 -5.02 -7.48
CA VAL A 65 -5.42 -5.34 -7.48
C VAL A 65 -4.91 -5.54 -8.92
N ARG A 66 -5.73 -6.17 -9.75
CA ARG A 66 -5.35 -6.41 -11.14
C ARG A 66 -5.19 -5.13 -11.94
N ASN A 67 -5.94 -4.09 -11.59
CA ASN A 67 -5.80 -2.81 -12.28
C ASN A 67 -4.43 -2.16 -12.09
N GLY A 68 -3.63 -2.66 -11.17
CA GLY A 68 -2.26 -2.20 -10.99
C GLY A 68 -2.10 -0.87 -10.28
N LYS A 69 -3.18 -0.32 -9.74
CA LYS A 69 -3.11 0.97 -9.05
C LYS A 69 -2.97 0.85 -7.56
N ILE A 70 -3.18 -0.34 -7.01
CA ILE A 70 -3.08 -0.57 -5.57
C ILE A 70 -1.64 -0.89 -5.21
N HIS A 71 -1.12 -0.21 -4.20
CA HIS A 71 0.25 -0.41 -3.73
C HIS A 71 0.30 -1.17 -2.42
N VAL A 72 -0.64 -0.87 -1.51
CA VAL A 72 -0.68 -1.47 -0.19
C VAL A 72 -2.11 -1.93 0.07
N VAL A 73 -2.26 -3.12 0.64
CA VAL A 73 -3.56 -3.65 1.03
C VAL A 73 -3.58 -3.79 2.54
N LEU A 74 -4.61 -3.21 3.17
CA LEU A 74 -4.93 -3.49 4.57
C LEU A 74 -6.00 -4.56 4.55
N LEU A 75 -5.67 -5.73 5.05
CA LEU A 75 -6.51 -6.91 4.89
C LEU A 75 -6.94 -7.46 6.23
N ASP A 76 -8.25 -7.66 6.38
CA ASP A 76 -8.81 -8.30 7.57
C ASP A 76 -8.43 -9.78 7.61
N ASP A 77 -8.67 -10.43 8.76
CA ASP A 77 -8.41 -11.85 8.96
C ASP A 77 -9.00 -12.71 7.87
N GLU A 78 -10.19 -12.39 7.46
CA GLU A 78 -10.86 -13.15 6.40
C GLU A 78 -11.91 -12.28 5.73
N ILE A 79 -12.13 -12.53 4.46
CA ILE A 79 -13.13 -11.83 3.65
C ILE A 79 -13.99 -12.89 2.97
N GLU A 80 -15.29 -12.83 3.16
CA GLU A 80 -16.23 -13.81 2.58
C GLU A 80 -15.83 -15.23 2.90
N GLY A 81 -15.33 -15.49 4.11
CA GLY A 81 -14.93 -16.83 4.50
C GLY A 81 -13.57 -17.26 3.99
N VAL A 82 -12.89 -16.43 3.19
CA VAL A 82 -11.56 -16.76 2.69
C VAL A 82 -10.52 -16.09 3.60
N LYS A 83 -9.60 -16.89 4.10
CA LYS A 83 -8.64 -16.41 5.07
C LYS A 83 -7.53 -15.59 4.41
N ALA A 84 -7.00 -14.65 5.17
CA ALA A 84 -5.92 -13.79 4.68
C ALA A 84 -4.75 -14.59 4.13
N CYS A 85 -4.36 -15.67 4.82
CA CYS A 85 -3.23 -16.46 4.37
C CYS A 85 -3.45 -17.13 3.01
N ASP A 86 -4.71 -17.26 2.57
CA ASP A 86 -5.02 -17.76 1.24
C ASP A 86 -5.16 -16.63 0.22
N LEU A 87 -5.56 -15.45 0.66
CA LEU A 87 -5.71 -14.30 -0.23
C LEU A 87 -4.39 -13.67 -0.62
N VAL A 88 -3.45 -13.61 0.32
CA VAL A 88 -2.17 -12.93 0.07
C VAL A 88 -1.42 -13.55 -1.11
N PRO A 89 -1.31 -14.88 -1.22
CA PRO A 89 -0.61 -15.45 -2.39
C PRO A 89 -1.29 -15.08 -3.71
N LEU A 90 -2.61 -14.96 -3.72
CA LEU A 90 -3.33 -14.55 -4.93
C LEU A 90 -2.95 -13.14 -5.34
N PHE A 91 -2.90 -12.22 -4.37
CA PHE A 91 -2.52 -10.84 -4.67
C PHE A 91 -1.09 -10.79 -5.19
N LYS A 92 -0.18 -11.55 -4.57
CA LYS A 92 1.22 -11.58 -4.97
C LYS A 92 1.41 -12.16 -6.37
N LYS A 93 0.56 -13.10 -6.76
CA LYS A 93 0.62 -13.63 -8.12
C LYS A 93 0.20 -12.59 -9.16
N ILE A 94 -0.77 -11.76 -8.81
CA ILE A 94 -1.25 -10.74 -9.72
C ILE A 94 -0.24 -9.59 -9.81
N ASN A 95 0.31 -9.20 -8.66
CA ASN A 95 1.26 -8.10 -8.58
C ASN A 95 2.20 -8.38 -7.42
N ASP A 96 3.41 -8.85 -7.72
CA ASP A 96 4.37 -9.25 -6.71
C ASP A 96 4.94 -8.07 -5.91
N LYS A 97 4.71 -6.84 -6.38
CA LYS A 97 5.20 -5.66 -5.68
C LYS A 97 4.23 -5.14 -4.64
N ILE A 98 3.01 -5.65 -4.63
CA ILE A 98 2.01 -5.18 -3.67
C ILE A 98 2.43 -5.57 -2.26
N GLN A 99 2.21 -4.67 -1.31
CA GLN A 99 2.53 -4.94 0.08
C GLN A 99 1.24 -5.16 0.84
N VAL A 100 1.16 -6.25 1.59
CA VAL A 100 -0.06 -6.59 2.32
C VAL A 100 0.19 -6.51 3.80
N ILE A 101 -0.65 -5.75 4.50
CA ILE A 101 -0.65 -5.64 5.95
C ILE A 101 -1.92 -6.34 6.42
N VAL A 102 -1.77 -7.38 7.21
CA VAL A 102 -2.92 -8.12 7.73
C VAL A 102 -3.22 -7.65 9.14
N ILE A 103 -4.50 -7.38 9.40
CA ILE A 103 -4.96 -6.97 10.73
C ILE A 103 -5.71 -8.16 11.32
N SER A 104 -5.12 -8.77 12.33
CA SER A 104 -5.54 -10.09 12.79
C SER A 104 -5.99 -10.07 14.24
N SER A 105 -6.98 -10.88 14.57
CA SER A 105 -7.40 -11.09 15.95
C SER A 105 -6.63 -12.24 16.62
N GLU A 106 -5.80 -12.93 15.86
CA GLU A 106 -5.09 -14.10 16.37
C GLU A 106 -3.59 -13.96 16.14
N ALA A 107 -2.80 -14.30 17.16
CA ALA A 107 -1.35 -14.20 17.06
C ALA A 107 -0.69 -15.54 17.30
N SER A 108 -1.36 -16.64 16.97
CA SER A 108 -0.76 -17.97 17.16
C SER A 108 0.48 -18.10 16.28
N LEU A 109 1.46 -18.87 16.77
CA LEU A 109 2.70 -19.06 16.03
C LEU A 109 2.43 -19.67 14.65
N GLY A 110 1.46 -20.60 14.59
CA GLY A 110 1.10 -21.22 13.32
C GLY A 110 0.59 -20.21 12.30
N LEU A 111 -0.27 -19.29 12.73
CA LEU A 111 -0.79 -18.27 11.83
C LEU A 111 0.31 -17.29 11.39
N VAL A 112 1.14 -16.86 12.33
CA VAL A 112 2.25 -15.95 12.02
C VAL A 112 3.15 -16.58 10.97
N LYS A 113 3.47 -17.87 11.12
CA LYS A 113 4.31 -18.56 10.14
C LYS A 113 3.65 -18.65 8.78
N ARG A 114 2.35 -18.95 8.75
CA ARG A 114 1.63 -19.07 7.49
C ARG A 114 1.55 -17.71 6.77
N LEU A 115 1.27 -16.64 7.51
CA LEU A 115 1.20 -15.32 6.93
C LEU A 115 2.56 -14.87 6.38
N ARG A 116 3.63 -15.11 7.13
CA ARG A 116 4.97 -14.79 6.64
C ARG A 116 5.31 -15.60 5.40
N GLY A 117 4.98 -16.88 5.42
CA GLY A 117 5.20 -17.74 4.25
C GLY A 117 4.40 -17.30 3.05
N ALA A 118 3.24 -16.70 3.26
CA ALA A 118 2.41 -16.17 2.18
C ALA A 118 2.96 -14.86 1.61
N GLY A 119 3.85 -14.18 2.34
CA GLY A 119 4.52 -13.00 1.83
C GLY A 119 3.94 -11.68 2.30
N ILE A 120 3.37 -11.63 3.51
CA ILE A 120 2.85 -10.36 4.03
C ILE A 120 4.00 -9.43 4.40
N PHE A 121 3.70 -8.13 4.41
CA PHE A 121 4.65 -7.13 4.86
C PHE A 121 4.64 -7.00 6.39
N TYR A 122 3.44 -7.00 6.97
CA TYR A 122 3.30 -6.75 8.41
C TYR A 122 2.00 -7.36 8.91
N GLN A 123 1.99 -7.81 10.16
CA GLN A 123 0.79 -8.29 10.82
C GLN A 123 0.53 -7.41 12.04
N ALA A 124 -0.60 -6.70 12.02
CA ALA A 124 -1.05 -5.91 13.14
C ALA A 124 -2.11 -6.67 13.89
N MET A 125 -2.27 -6.37 15.18
CA MET A 125 -3.23 -7.06 16.01
C MET A 125 -4.46 -6.20 16.26
N LYS A 126 -5.62 -6.85 16.35
CA LYS A 126 -6.82 -6.19 16.84
C LYS A 126 -6.76 -6.10 18.36
N PRO A 127 -7.27 -5.05 18.96
CA PRO A 127 -7.99 -3.93 18.34
C PRO A 127 -7.06 -3.02 17.57
N VAL A 128 -7.59 -2.39 16.54
CA VAL A 128 -6.79 -1.60 15.60
C VAL A 128 -6.20 -0.38 16.29
N ASP A 129 -4.90 -0.21 16.14
CA ASP A 129 -4.20 0.98 16.58
C ASP A 129 -3.84 1.76 15.31
N LEU A 130 -4.45 2.92 15.14
CA LEU A 130 -4.27 3.70 13.92
C LEU A 130 -2.83 4.16 13.72
N GLU A 131 -2.13 4.48 14.81
CA GLU A 131 -0.73 4.91 14.68
C GLU A 131 0.18 3.75 14.28
N GLU A 132 -0.09 2.55 14.79
CA GLU A 132 0.65 1.37 14.37
C GLU A 132 0.42 1.09 12.89
N ILE A 133 -0.83 1.12 12.45
CA ILE A 133 -1.14 0.86 11.04
C ILE A 133 -0.55 1.95 10.15
N LYS A 134 -0.60 3.19 10.59
CA LYS A 134 0.00 4.30 9.83
C LYS A 134 1.49 4.06 9.63
N SER A 135 2.20 3.71 10.70
CA SER A 135 3.63 3.42 10.61
C SER A 135 3.92 2.27 9.66
N ALA A 136 3.12 1.21 9.75
CA ALA A 136 3.30 0.06 8.88
C ALA A 136 3.07 0.44 7.41
N VAL A 137 2.06 1.24 7.14
CA VAL A 137 1.76 1.70 5.78
C VAL A 137 2.90 2.56 5.24
N GLU A 138 3.40 3.48 6.06
CA GLU A 138 4.50 4.34 5.64
C GLU A 138 5.75 3.51 5.33
N CYS A 139 6.06 2.54 6.16
CA CYS A 139 7.18 1.64 5.90
C CYS A 139 6.98 0.82 4.64
N ALA A 140 5.76 0.39 4.38
CA ALA A 140 5.46 -0.35 3.16
C ALA A 140 5.70 0.50 1.92
N PHE A 141 5.28 1.77 1.95
CA PHE A 141 5.53 2.67 0.83
C PHE A 141 7.00 2.98 0.67
N GLU A 142 7.73 3.12 1.77
CA GLU A 142 9.18 3.31 1.68
C GLU A 142 9.85 2.12 0.98
N LYS A 143 9.42 0.91 1.30
CA LYS A 143 9.94 -0.27 0.64
C LYS A 143 9.66 -0.23 -0.86
N ILE A 144 8.44 0.12 -1.23
CA ILE A 144 8.06 0.22 -2.64
C ILE A 144 8.91 1.25 -3.36
N GLU A 145 9.12 2.40 -2.74
CA GLU A 145 9.92 3.46 -3.34
C GLU A 145 11.37 3.03 -3.52
N ARG A 146 11.94 2.36 -2.53
CA ARG A 146 13.30 1.86 -2.65
C ARG A 146 13.44 0.86 -3.78
N GLU A 147 12.47 -0.03 -3.93
CA GLU A 147 12.50 -1.01 -4.99
C GLU A 147 12.35 -0.35 -6.36
N ASN A 148 11.49 0.66 -6.45
CA ASN A 148 11.31 1.39 -7.70
C ASN A 148 12.58 2.14 -8.09
N ILE A 149 13.26 2.75 -7.12
CA ILE A 149 14.51 3.44 -7.37
C ILE A 149 15.55 2.46 -7.90
N LYS A 150 15.65 1.29 -7.27
CA LYS A 150 16.59 0.28 -7.73
C LYS A 150 16.31 -0.13 -9.17
N GLU A 151 15.06 -0.37 -9.49
CA GLU A 151 14.69 -0.77 -10.83
C GLU A 151 14.93 0.34 -11.85
N GLY A 152 14.76 1.60 -11.42
CA GLY A 152 14.95 2.72 -12.31
C GLY A 152 16.42 3.09 -12.53
N PHE A 153 17.23 2.93 -11.49
CA PHE A 153 18.63 3.36 -11.56
C PHE A 153 19.61 2.28 -11.92
N PHE A 154 19.45 1.10 -11.39
CA PHE A 154 20.43 0.07 -11.58
C PHE A 154 20.68 -0.30 -13.03
N PRO A 155 19.67 -0.32 -13.90
CA PRO A 155 19.96 -0.61 -15.30
C PRO A 155 20.94 0.35 -15.95
N PHE A 156 21.04 1.57 -15.42
CA PHE A 156 21.94 2.57 -15.96
C PHE A 156 23.28 2.62 -15.25
N LEU A 157 23.28 2.36 -13.96
CA LEU A 157 24.49 2.51 -13.16
C LEU A 157 25.31 1.23 -13.09
N ILE A 158 24.68 0.09 -13.19
CA ILE A 158 25.35 -1.18 -13.07
C ILE A 158 25.34 -1.87 -14.40
N PRO A 159 26.49 -2.28 -14.91
CA PRO A 159 26.52 -2.98 -16.18
C PRO A 159 25.66 -4.22 -16.12
N ARG A 160 24.97 -4.50 -17.22
CA ARG A 160 24.17 -5.64 -17.26
C ARG A 160 24.96 -6.83 -16.96
N ARG A 161 24.51 -7.66 -16.04
CA ARG A 161 25.16 -8.86 -15.79
C ARG A 161 25.00 -9.72 -16.95
N VAL A 162 26.03 -10.22 -17.45
CA VAL A 162 25.98 -11.19 -18.50
C VAL A 162 25.56 -12.51 -17.90
N PRO A 163 24.51 -13.12 -18.37
CA PRO A 163 24.12 -14.42 -17.86
C PRO A 163 25.24 -15.39 -18.12
N ALA A 164 25.60 -16.04 -17.11
CA ALA A 164 26.73 -16.97 -17.23
C ALA A 164 26.33 -18.26 -17.90
#